data_b0f5fcf6c013bd8f03d3fb60598c13e7
#
_entry.id   b0f5fcf6c013bd8f03d3fb60598c13e7
#
_cell.length_a   1.000
_cell.length_b   1.000
_cell.length_c   1.000
_cell.angle_alpha   90.00
_cell.angle_beta   90.00
_cell.angle_gamma   90.00
#
_symmetry.space_group_name_H-M   'P 1'
#
loop_
_entity.id
_entity.type
_entity.pdbx_description
1 polymer ?
#
loop_
_entity_poly.entity_id
_entity_poly.type
_entity_poly.pdbx_seq_one_letter_code
_entity_poly.pdbx_strand_id
1 'polypeptide(L)'
;MVNFSFKKSYNFNNFNNVKYDHLWGSKGVFTTVRVVGSSPRYIFLKEHLSQLNQSLKKQNINFVLTEKKLLELIPHQLHIKKFNHLLRIAVKQNLISISLRTRLTPSNNFQIQLANYQRTNARVKNLHYKKILSLQKDIDMQKEEILFYNKKIILEGSTTNLIMIKNNQMIVPTGNYYKGITMNFFLKKFKNKYKFKPITFADLLLADEIMLVGSGKGVVKVSSIPQIKWFSSSSKMFKRLSSIYEAQLKL
;
A
#
# COMPACT_ATOMS: atom_id res chain seq x y z
N MET A 1 -3.46 19.72 -1.24
CA MET A 1 -4.62 19.05 -0.60
C MET A 1 -4.99 17.78 -1.37
N VAL A 2 -5.42 16.72 -0.68
CA VAL A 2 -5.91 15.50 -1.31
C VAL A 2 -7.39 15.69 -1.67
N ASN A 3 -7.73 15.63 -2.96
CA ASN A 3 -9.11 15.77 -3.42
C ASN A 3 -9.86 14.44 -3.31
N PHE A 4 -10.96 14.46 -2.57
CA PHE A 4 -11.89 13.34 -2.47
C PHE A 4 -13.04 13.49 -3.47
N SER A 5 -13.26 12.47 -4.29
CA SER A 5 -14.44 12.37 -5.17
C SER A 5 -15.68 11.97 -4.40
N PHE A 6 -15.54 11.13 -3.37
CA PHE A 6 -16.54 10.90 -2.34
C PHE A 6 -15.93 10.38 -1.06
N LYS A 7 -16.67 10.51 0.04
CA LYS A 7 -16.38 9.94 1.35
C LYS A 7 -17.68 9.72 2.11
N LYS A 8 -17.92 8.48 2.56
CA LYS A 8 -19.13 8.10 3.30
C LYS A 8 -18.78 7.08 4.37
N SER A 9 -19.55 7.10 5.46
CA SER A 9 -19.51 6.08 6.50
C SER A 9 -20.88 5.48 6.70
N TYR A 10 -20.93 4.19 7.02
CA TYR A 10 -22.17 3.44 7.20
C TYR A 10 -22.08 2.60 8.47
N ASN A 11 -23.18 2.51 9.20
CA ASN A 11 -23.34 1.46 10.19
C ASN A 11 -23.49 0.13 9.45
N PHE A 12 -22.66 -0.88 9.72
CA PHE A 12 -22.68 -2.10 8.92
C PHE A 12 -23.81 -3.08 9.29
N ASN A 13 -24.55 -2.86 10.39
CA ASN A 13 -25.70 -3.70 10.75
C ASN A 13 -26.92 -3.42 9.88
N ASN A 14 -27.16 -2.14 9.54
CA ASN A 14 -28.31 -1.69 8.75
C ASN A 14 -27.94 -0.89 7.51
N PHE A 15 -26.65 -0.61 7.29
CA PHE A 15 -26.11 0.21 6.21
C PHE A 15 -26.64 1.64 6.12
N ASN A 16 -27.20 2.16 7.21
CA ASN A 16 -27.58 3.56 7.28
C ASN A 16 -26.34 4.45 7.19
N ASN A 17 -26.43 5.53 6.40
CA ASN A 17 -25.39 6.52 6.27
C ASN A 17 -25.24 7.30 7.59
N VAL A 18 -24.00 7.50 8.01
CA VAL A 18 -23.63 8.27 9.20
C VAL A 18 -22.57 9.29 8.88
N LYS A 19 -22.28 10.22 9.80
CA LYS A 19 -21.21 11.20 9.64
C LYS A 19 -19.90 10.50 9.29
N TYR A 20 -19.23 10.98 8.25
CA TYR A 20 -17.95 10.39 7.81
C TYR A 20 -16.87 10.47 8.89
N ASP A 21 -16.22 9.34 9.11
CA ASP A 21 -15.07 9.20 10.00
C ASP A 21 -13.98 8.41 9.27
N HIS A 22 -12.73 8.87 9.32
CA HIS A 22 -11.63 8.11 8.71
C HIS A 22 -11.18 6.91 9.52
N LEU A 23 -11.64 6.73 10.71
CA LEU A 23 -11.35 5.62 11.64
C LEU A 23 -9.89 5.47 12.08
N TRP A 24 -9.00 6.42 11.76
CA TRP A 24 -7.61 6.36 12.18
C TRP A 24 -7.44 6.38 13.70
N GLY A 25 -6.63 5.44 14.22
CA GLY A 25 -6.38 5.26 15.65
C GLY A 25 -7.38 4.31 16.33
N SER A 26 -8.44 3.86 15.63
CA SER A 26 -9.38 2.87 16.18
C SER A 26 -8.85 1.44 16.07
N LYS A 27 -9.41 0.52 16.86
CA LYS A 27 -9.27 -0.93 16.63
C LYS A 27 -10.08 -1.26 15.36
N GLY A 28 -9.41 -1.78 14.34
CA GLY A 28 -10.02 -2.10 13.05
C GLY A 28 -8.98 -2.27 11.95
N VAL A 29 -9.43 -2.42 10.73
CA VAL A 29 -8.59 -2.72 9.57
C VAL A 29 -8.98 -1.86 8.37
N PHE A 30 -8.08 -1.75 7.38
CA PHE A 30 -8.38 -1.08 6.13
C PHE A 30 -7.68 -1.72 4.95
N THR A 31 -8.17 -1.41 3.76
CA THR A 31 -7.46 -1.68 2.52
C THR A 31 -7.54 -0.47 1.59
N THR A 32 -6.66 -0.42 0.58
CA THR A 32 -6.64 0.65 -0.42
C THR A 32 -6.48 0.04 -1.79
N VAL A 33 -7.50 0.17 -2.61
CA VAL A 33 -7.61 -0.40 -3.96
C VAL A 33 -7.29 0.68 -4.98
N ARG A 34 -6.48 0.35 -5.98
CA ARG A 34 -6.25 1.20 -7.14
C ARG A 34 -7.46 1.17 -8.06
N VAL A 35 -7.94 2.35 -8.49
CA VAL A 35 -9.05 2.49 -9.45
C VAL A 35 -8.55 3.22 -10.68
N VAL A 36 -8.77 2.65 -11.87
CA VAL A 36 -8.28 3.16 -13.16
C VAL A 36 -9.32 3.03 -14.27
N GLY A 37 -9.11 3.74 -15.38
CA GLY A 37 -9.90 3.58 -16.61
C GLY A 37 -10.91 4.71 -16.84
N SER A 38 -11.62 4.67 -17.96
CA SER A 38 -12.78 5.55 -18.24
C SER A 38 -14.01 5.10 -17.43
N SER A 39 -14.20 3.79 -17.30
CA SER A 39 -15.08 3.18 -16.31
C SER A 39 -14.24 2.68 -15.12
N PRO A 40 -14.78 2.68 -13.89
CA PRO A 40 -14.01 2.34 -12.70
C PRO A 40 -13.63 0.86 -12.68
N ARG A 41 -12.35 0.55 -12.92
CA ARG A 41 -11.79 -0.79 -12.73
C ARG A 41 -11.00 -0.84 -11.43
N TYR A 42 -11.35 -1.75 -10.59
CA TYR A 42 -10.78 -1.97 -9.26
C TYR A 42 -9.68 -3.03 -9.34
N ILE A 43 -8.43 -2.61 -9.30
CA ILE A 43 -7.27 -3.51 -9.48
C ILE A 43 -7.10 -4.41 -8.27
N PHE A 44 -7.10 -5.74 -8.50
CA PHE A 44 -6.99 -6.79 -7.47
C PHE A 44 -8.09 -6.72 -6.39
N LEU A 45 -9.33 -6.33 -6.75
CA LEU A 45 -10.41 -6.13 -5.79
C LEU A 45 -10.68 -7.39 -4.96
N LYS A 46 -10.74 -8.56 -5.59
CA LYS A 46 -10.99 -9.84 -4.92
C LYS A 46 -9.93 -10.13 -3.85
N GLU A 47 -8.65 -9.94 -4.19
CA GLU A 47 -7.53 -10.12 -3.26
C GLU A 47 -7.59 -9.11 -2.11
N HIS A 48 -7.94 -7.85 -2.40
CA HIS A 48 -8.11 -6.81 -1.38
C HIS A 48 -9.22 -7.16 -0.40
N LEU A 49 -10.39 -7.60 -0.88
CA LEU A 49 -11.52 -7.99 -0.04
C LEU A 49 -11.21 -9.26 0.77
N SER A 50 -10.59 -10.27 0.13
CA SER A 50 -10.15 -11.49 0.83
C SER A 50 -9.21 -11.15 2.00
N GLN A 51 -8.18 -10.33 1.76
CA GLN A 51 -7.22 -9.97 2.79
C GLN A 51 -7.83 -9.04 3.87
N LEU A 52 -8.78 -8.17 3.49
CA LEU A 52 -9.55 -7.35 4.43
C LEU A 52 -10.36 -8.24 5.38
N ASN A 53 -11.14 -9.19 4.83
CA ASN A 53 -11.98 -10.09 5.60
C ASN A 53 -11.16 -11.02 6.52
N GLN A 54 -10.01 -11.53 6.05
CA GLN A 54 -9.07 -12.26 6.92
C GLN A 54 -8.54 -11.39 8.06
N SER A 55 -8.28 -10.12 7.80
CA SER A 55 -7.81 -9.16 8.80
C SER A 55 -8.90 -8.81 9.82
N LEU A 56 -10.16 -8.69 9.38
CA LEU A 56 -11.33 -8.52 10.27
C LEU A 56 -11.46 -9.69 11.23
N LYS A 57 -11.39 -10.93 10.72
CA LYS A 57 -11.41 -12.14 11.55
C LYS A 57 -10.29 -12.16 12.59
N LYS A 58 -9.06 -11.78 12.22
CA LYS A 58 -7.92 -11.67 13.14
C LYS A 58 -8.08 -10.58 14.21
N GLN A 59 -8.95 -9.60 13.98
CA GLN A 59 -9.27 -8.52 14.92
C GLN A 59 -10.55 -8.81 15.75
N ASN A 60 -11.16 -9.99 15.58
CA ASN A 60 -12.45 -10.37 16.18
C ASN A 60 -13.57 -9.39 15.83
N ILE A 61 -13.59 -8.92 14.58
CA ILE A 61 -14.68 -8.12 14.04
C ILE A 61 -15.53 -9.03 13.17
N ASN A 62 -16.76 -9.32 13.64
CA ASN A 62 -17.70 -10.20 12.96
C ASN A 62 -18.41 -9.47 11.82
N PHE A 63 -17.69 -9.30 10.70
CA PHE A 63 -18.20 -8.67 9.48
C PHE A 63 -17.48 -9.25 8.27
N VAL A 64 -18.22 -9.45 7.19
CA VAL A 64 -17.70 -9.88 5.88
C VAL A 64 -18.18 -8.90 4.82
N LEU A 65 -17.25 -8.26 4.13
CA LEU A 65 -17.53 -7.37 3.01
C LEU A 65 -17.42 -8.15 1.71
N THR A 66 -18.54 -8.32 0.99
CA THR A 66 -18.56 -8.88 -0.36
C THR A 66 -18.37 -7.81 -1.42
N GLU A 67 -17.96 -8.19 -2.62
CA GLU A 67 -17.83 -7.27 -3.76
C GLU A 67 -19.17 -6.61 -4.10
N LYS A 68 -20.26 -7.41 -4.18
CA LYS A 68 -21.60 -6.90 -4.40
C LYS A 68 -21.97 -5.80 -3.41
N LYS A 69 -21.78 -6.08 -2.09
CA LYS A 69 -22.11 -5.11 -1.05
C LYS A 69 -21.23 -3.85 -1.12
N LEU A 70 -19.95 -3.99 -1.42
CA LEU A 70 -19.08 -2.83 -1.61
C LEU A 70 -19.57 -1.94 -2.75
N LEU A 71 -19.93 -2.52 -3.90
CA LEU A 71 -20.38 -1.75 -5.07
C LEU A 71 -21.73 -1.04 -4.80
N GLU A 72 -22.64 -1.63 -4.02
CA GLU A 72 -23.88 -0.97 -3.57
C GLU A 72 -23.61 0.26 -2.68
N LEU A 73 -22.51 0.28 -1.93
CA LEU A 73 -22.14 1.40 -1.05
C LEU A 73 -21.40 2.54 -1.77
N ILE A 74 -20.93 2.29 -2.98
CA ILE A 74 -20.27 3.31 -3.81
C ILE A 74 -21.34 4.03 -4.64
N PRO A 75 -21.34 5.37 -4.72
CA PRO A 75 -22.29 6.10 -5.57
C PRO A 75 -22.23 5.64 -7.03
N HIS A 76 -23.39 5.40 -7.64
CA HIS A 76 -23.48 4.96 -9.05
C HIS A 76 -22.97 6.03 -10.02
N GLN A 77 -23.17 7.31 -9.71
CA GLN A 77 -22.68 8.42 -10.53
C GLN A 77 -21.53 9.13 -9.83
N LEU A 78 -20.33 8.88 -10.33
CA LEU A 78 -19.14 9.63 -10.00
C LEU A 78 -18.76 10.42 -11.25
N HIS A 79 -18.92 11.73 -11.25
CA HIS A 79 -18.59 12.61 -12.39
C HIS A 79 -17.08 12.67 -12.62
N ILE A 80 -16.46 11.52 -12.97
CA ILE A 80 -15.04 11.34 -13.19
C ILE A 80 -14.83 10.87 -14.63
N LYS A 81 -14.22 11.72 -15.47
CA LYS A 81 -13.93 11.40 -16.88
C LYS A 81 -12.91 10.26 -17.02
N LYS A 82 -11.90 10.23 -16.14
CA LYS A 82 -10.84 9.21 -16.15
C LYS A 82 -10.39 8.89 -14.74
N PHE A 83 -10.52 7.65 -14.34
CA PHE A 83 -10.11 7.20 -13.02
C PHE A 83 -8.58 7.05 -12.96
N ASN A 84 -8.00 7.67 -11.98
CA ASN A 84 -6.64 7.49 -11.46
C ASN A 84 -6.73 7.74 -9.95
N HIS A 85 -7.43 6.85 -9.26
CA HIS A 85 -7.91 7.07 -7.89
C HIS A 85 -7.50 5.94 -6.96
N LEU A 86 -7.68 6.19 -5.69
CA LEU A 86 -7.52 5.22 -4.61
C LEU A 86 -8.84 5.12 -3.84
N LEU A 87 -9.43 3.93 -3.86
CA LEU A 87 -10.56 3.56 -3.03
C LEU A 87 -10.03 3.01 -1.70
N ARG A 88 -10.29 3.72 -0.62
CA ARG A 88 -9.98 3.24 0.73
C ARG A 88 -11.24 2.71 1.38
N ILE A 89 -11.15 1.50 1.92
CA ILE A 89 -12.19 0.83 2.69
C ILE A 89 -11.64 0.60 4.08
N ALA A 90 -12.28 1.14 5.10
CA ALA A 90 -11.87 1.00 6.50
C ALA A 90 -13.04 0.46 7.32
N VAL A 91 -12.78 -0.49 8.20
CA VAL A 91 -13.80 -1.15 9.00
C VAL A 91 -13.33 -1.23 10.45
N LYS A 92 -14.17 -0.78 11.36
CA LYS A 92 -14.10 -1.06 12.80
C LYS A 92 -15.39 -1.70 13.25
N GLN A 93 -15.52 -2.07 14.51
CA GLN A 93 -16.79 -2.60 15.03
C GLN A 93 -17.95 -1.65 14.70
N ASN A 94 -19.00 -2.17 14.08
CA ASN A 94 -20.25 -1.50 13.71
C ASN A 94 -20.12 -0.38 12.66
N LEU A 95 -18.95 -0.13 12.08
CA LEU A 95 -18.78 0.99 11.14
C LEU A 95 -17.87 0.63 9.98
N ILE A 96 -18.34 0.93 8.77
CA ILE A 96 -17.54 0.90 7.54
C ILE A 96 -17.43 2.32 6.97
N SER A 97 -16.21 2.72 6.60
CA SER A 97 -15.93 4.01 5.96
C SER A 97 -15.28 3.79 4.61
N ILE A 98 -15.85 4.40 3.59
CA ILE A 98 -15.40 4.29 2.21
C ILE A 98 -15.08 5.69 1.69
N SER A 99 -13.92 5.84 1.06
CA SER A 99 -13.55 7.09 0.40
C SER A 99 -12.79 6.84 -0.88
N LEU A 100 -13.08 7.63 -1.91
CA LEU A 100 -12.37 7.65 -3.18
C LEU A 100 -11.65 8.99 -3.31
N ARG A 101 -10.34 8.95 -3.54
CA ARG A 101 -9.52 10.14 -3.71
C ARG A 101 -8.62 10.04 -4.93
N THR A 102 -8.25 11.17 -5.50
CA THR A 102 -7.23 11.21 -6.54
C THR A 102 -5.92 10.59 -6.04
N ARG A 103 -5.27 9.82 -6.88
CA ARG A 103 -3.95 9.26 -6.61
C ARG A 103 -2.87 10.31 -6.82
N LEU A 104 -1.97 10.41 -5.85
CA LEU A 104 -0.72 11.13 -6.05
C LEU A 104 0.23 10.24 -6.87
N THR A 105 0.67 10.74 -8.01
CA THR A 105 1.61 10.03 -8.87
C THR A 105 3.03 10.24 -8.33
N PRO A 106 3.77 9.16 -8.04
CA PRO A 106 5.16 9.29 -7.60
C PRO A 106 6.03 9.94 -8.67
N SER A 107 6.99 10.75 -8.26
CA SER A 107 7.99 11.35 -9.13
C SER A 107 9.03 10.32 -9.60
N ASN A 108 9.76 10.65 -10.67
CA ASN A 108 10.87 9.81 -11.15
C ASN A 108 12.10 9.86 -10.24
N ASN A 109 12.26 10.93 -9.45
CA ASN A 109 13.34 11.10 -8.48
C ASN A 109 12.82 10.88 -7.06
N PHE A 110 12.64 9.61 -6.69
CA PHE A 110 12.01 9.21 -5.44
C PHE A 110 13.05 8.83 -4.38
N GLN A 111 12.92 9.38 -3.18
CA GLN A 111 13.86 9.17 -2.09
C GLN A 111 13.22 8.38 -0.94
N ILE A 112 14.08 7.76 -0.14
CA ILE A 112 13.69 7.11 1.12
C ILE A 112 14.29 7.89 2.30
N GLN A 113 13.45 8.10 3.32
CA GLN A 113 13.87 8.44 4.67
C GLN A 113 13.77 7.20 5.57
N LEU A 114 14.82 6.91 6.34
CA LEU A 114 14.84 5.77 7.26
C LEU A 114 14.27 6.16 8.62
N ALA A 115 13.37 5.35 9.17
CA ALA A 115 12.82 5.56 10.50
C ALA A 115 12.82 4.27 11.34
N ASN A 116 13.30 4.38 12.58
CA ASN A 116 13.24 3.27 13.54
C ASN A 116 11.80 3.13 14.06
N TYR A 117 11.05 2.29 13.41
CA TYR A 117 9.66 2.03 13.76
C TYR A 117 9.22 0.65 13.27
N GLN A 118 8.39 -0.01 14.05
CA GLN A 118 7.68 -1.22 13.66
C GLN A 118 6.21 -1.07 14.02
N ARG A 119 5.32 -1.42 13.10
CA ARG A 119 3.88 -1.36 13.34
C ARG A 119 3.47 -2.33 14.44
N THR A 120 2.60 -1.90 15.30
CA THR A 120 1.87 -2.81 16.19
C THR A 120 1.00 -3.74 15.35
N ASN A 121 1.04 -5.04 15.63
CA ASN A 121 0.31 -6.05 14.87
C ASN A 121 0.56 -5.96 13.35
N ALA A 122 1.84 -5.91 12.98
CA ALA A 122 2.31 -5.55 11.64
C ALA A 122 1.81 -6.47 10.52
N ARG A 123 1.37 -7.71 10.81
CA ARG A 123 0.82 -8.66 9.83
C ARG A 123 -0.62 -8.36 9.41
N VAL A 124 -1.25 -7.38 10.06
CA VAL A 124 -2.61 -6.92 9.76
C VAL A 124 -2.56 -5.46 9.32
N LYS A 125 -3.27 -5.11 8.25
CA LYS A 125 -3.39 -3.71 7.83
C LYS A 125 -4.40 -3.00 8.73
N ASN A 126 -3.96 -2.72 9.97
CA ASN A 126 -4.79 -2.16 11.04
C ASN A 126 -4.89 -0.64 10.98
N LEU A 127 -5.89 -0.09 11.68
CA LEU A 127 -6.17 1.34 11.75
C LEU A 127 -5.32 2.09 12.80
N HIS A 128 -4.41 1.41 13.55
CA HIS A 128 -3.46 2.06 14.46
C HIS A 128 -2.38 2.83 13.67
N TYR A 129 -2.80 3.89 12.98
CA TYR A 129 -2.01 4.58 11.97
C TYR A 129 -1.55 5.98 12.39
N LYS A 130 -1.95 6.47 13.57
CA LYS A 130 -1.65 7.84 14.04
C LYS A 130 -0.15 8.14 14.04
N LYS A 131 0.70 7.24 14.52
CA LYS A 131 2.16 7.43 14.52
C LYS A 131 2.72 7.48 13.10
N ILE A 132 2.21 6.66 12.17
CA ILE A 132 2.63 6.69 10.77
C ILE A 132 2.23 8.01 10.11
N LEU A 133 1.00 8.49 10.34
CA LEU A 133 0.55 9.79 9.83
C LEU A 133 1.40 10.94 10.41
N SER A 134 1.78 10.88 11.68
CA SER A 134 2.70 11.83 12.29
C SER A 134 4.07 11.84 11.61
N LEU A 135 4.64 10.65 11.32
CA LEU A 135 5.91 10.55 10.61
C LEU A 135 5.83 11.06 9.15
N GLN A 136 4.67 10.91 8.52
CA GLN A 136 4.44 11.35 7.13
C GLN A 136 4.14 12.83 6.99
N LYS A 137 3.96 13.57 8.09
CA LYS A 137 3.51 14.97 8.06
C LYS A 137 4.50 15.89 7.36
N ASP A 138 5.79 15.60 7.49
CA ASP A 138 6.88 16.48 7.06
C ASP A 138 7.55 16.00 5.75
N ILE A 139 6.94 15.04 5.03
CA ILE A 139 7.46 14.53 3.76
C ILE A 139 6.48 14.76 2.59
N ASP A 140 7.03 14.98 1.40
CA ASP A 140 6.27 14.99 0.16
C ASP A 140 6.07 13.55 -0.34
N MET A 141 4.91 12.98 -0.08
CA MET A 141 4.55 11.62 -0.46
C MET A 141 4.59 11.34 -1.99
N GLN A 142 4.76 12.36 -2.84
CA GLN A 142 5.02 12.19 -4.28
C GLN A 142 6.50 11.98 -4.58
N LYS A 143 7.39 12.46 -3.71
CA LYS A 143 8.85 12.42 -3.88
C LYS A 143 9.55 11.51 -2.89
N GLU A 144 8.87 11.17 -1.77
CA GLU A 144 9.50 10.49 -0.66
C GLU A 144 8.62 9.39 -0.07
N GLU A 145 9.27 8.45 0.61
CA GLU A 145 8.64 7.43 1.44
C GLU A 145 9.49 7.19 2.69
N ILE A 146 8.85 6.85 3.78
CA ILE A 146 9.54 6.42 5.00
C ILE A 146 9.69 4.91 4.96
N LEU A 147 10.92 4.43 5.03
CA LEU A 147 11.24 3.02 5.16
C LEU A 147 11.49 2.68 6.62
N PHE A 148 10.69 1.78 7.14
CA PHE A 148 10.77 1.34 8.54
C PHE A 148 11.83 0.27 8.73
N TYR A 149 12.56 0.38 9.83
CA TYR A 149 13.47 -0.65 10.32
C TYR A 149 13.28 -0.86 11.83
N ASN A 150 13.67 -2.03 12.31
CA ASN A 150 13.77 -2.34 13.72
C ASN A 150 15.02 -3.20 13.97
N LYS A 151 15.80 -2.89 15.03
CA LYS A 151 17.07 -3.59 15.33
C LYS A 151 17.99 -3.68 14.10
N LYS A 152 18.10 -2.59 13.33
CA LYS A 152 18.89 -2.50 12.08
C LYS A 152 18.39 -3.39 10.92
N ILE A 153 17.26 -4.05 11.05
CA ILE A 153 16.63 -4.86 10.00
C ILE A 153 15.54 -4.05 9.33
N ILE A 154 15.58 -3.95 8.01
CA ILE A 154 14.62 -3.28 7.16
C ILE A 154 13.32 -4.11 7.08
N LEU A 155 12.19 -3.45 7.20
CA LEU A 155 10.88 -4.09 7.23
C LEU A 155 10.03 -3.74 5.99
N GLU A 156 9.48 -2.54 5.96
CA GLU A 156 8.52 -2.09 4.94
C GLU A 156 8.50 -0.56 4.84
N GLY A 157 7.95 -0.05 3.75
CA GLY A 157 7.62 1.38 3.65
C GLY A 157 6.36 1.74 4.44
N SER A 158 6.17 3.02 4.75
CA SER A 158 5.00 3.49 5.49
C SER A 158 3.68 3.17 4.77
N THR A 159 3.70 3.09 3.43
CA THR A 159 2.55 2.73 2.58
C THR A 159 2.85 1.61 1.57
N THR A 160 4.07 1.10 1.54
CA THR A 160 4.61 0.21 0.50
C THR A 160 5.35 -0.98 1.08
N ASN A 161 5.72 -1.92 0.22
CA ASN A 161 6.69 -2.97 0.53
C ASN A 161 7.97 -2.75 -0.27
N LEU A 162 9.10 -3.25 0.24
CA LEU A 162 10.41 -3.16 -0.37
C LEU A 162 10.73 -4.39 -1.21
N ILE A 163 11.32 -4.16 -2.40
CA ILE A 163 12.04 -5.15 -3.20
C ILE A 163 13.44 -4.59 -3.45
N MET A 164 14.47 -5.35 -3.12
CA MET A 164 15.87 -5.01 -3.34
C MET A 164 16.45 -5.91 -4.42
N ILE A 165 17.30 -5.36 -5.28
CA ILE A 165 18.09 -6.11 -6.27
C ILE A 165 19.56 -5.97 -5.91
N LYS A 166 20.23 -7.11 -5.90
CA LYS A 166 21.69 -7.20 -5.77
C LYS A 166 22.19 -8.32 -6.68
N ASN A 167 23.17 -8.02 -7.54
CA ASN A 167 23.74 -8.97 -8.49
C ASN A 167 22.66 -9.72 -9.30
N ASN A 168 21.70 -8.98 -9.88
CA ASN A 168 20.52 -9.49 -10.60
C ASN A 168 19.57 -10.38 -9.77
N GLN A 169 19.80 -10.55 -8.47
CA GLN A 169 18.93 -11.33 -7.58
C GLN A 169 17.90 -10.44 -6.92
N MET A 170 16.63 -10.84 -7.00
CA MET A 170 15.55 -10.21 -6.25
C MET A 170 15.58 -10.68 -4.79
N ILE A 171 15.63 -9.74 -3.87
CA ILE A 171 15.63 -9.97 -2.43
C ILE A 171 14.44 -9.26 -1.80
N VAL A 172 13.72 -9.97 -0.96
CA VAL A 172 12.53 -9.49 -0.26
C VAL A 172 12.79 -9.58 1.24
N PRO A 173 12.46 -8.55 2.03
CA PRO A 173 12.67 -8.59 3.46
C PRO A 173 11.98 -9.78 4.12
N THR A 174 12.62 -10.38 5.12
CA THR A 174 11.97 -11.22 6.11
C THR A 174 11.62 -10.39 7.33
N GLY A 175 10.63 -10.83 8.11
CA GLY A 175 10.30 -10.15 9.35
C GLY A 175 8.79 -9.97 9.59
N ASN A 176 8.50 -9.18 10.61
CA ASN A 176 7.13 -8.89 11.01
C ASN A 176 6.64 -7.59 10.37
N TYR A 177 6.12 -7.69 9.16
CA TYR A 177 5.55 -6.57 8.39
C TYR A 177 4.33 -7.03 7.59
N TYR A 178 3.58 -6.08 7.03
CA TYR A 178 2.41 -6.37 6.20
C TYR A 178 2.81 -6.67 4.76
N LYS A 179 2.52 -7.88 4.28
CA LYS A 179 2.69 -8.24 2.87
C LYS A 179 1.49 -7.76 2.07
N GLY A 180 1.65 -6.68 1.33
CA GLY A 180 0.60 -6.05 0.52
C GLY A 180 0.25 -6.85 -0.73
N ILE A 181 -0.91 -6.53 -1.32
CA ILE A 181 -1.44 -7.21 -2.52
C ILE A 181 -0.47 -7.09 -3.71
N THR A 182 0.07 -5.89 -3.96
CA THR A 182 1.03 -5.68 -5.07
C THR A 182 2.33 -6.49 -4.87
N MET A 183 2.83 -6.60 -3.63
CA MET A 183 3.95 -7.47 -3.33
C MET A 183 3.61 -8.93 -3.64
N ASN A 184 2.47 -9.43 -3.15
CA ASN A 184 2.03 -10.81 -3.39
C ASN A 184 1.85 -11.10 -4.88
N PHE A 185 1.37 -10.15 -5.68
CA PHE A 185 1.30 -10.26 -7.14
C PHE A 185 2.70 -10.51 -7.73
N PHE A 186 3.72 -9.73 -7.35
CA PHE A 186 5.08 -9.95 -7.85
C PHE A 186 5.69 -11.27 -7.35
N LEU A 187 5.47 -11.63 -6.10
CA LEU A 187 5.97 -12.91 -5.57
C LEU A 187 5.39 -14.12 -6.34
N LYS A 188 4.12 -14.06 -6.72
CA LYS A 188 3.50 -15.08 -7.58
C LYS A 188 4.11 -15.09 -8.98
N LYS A 189 4.28 -13.90 -9.60
CA LYS A 189 4.80 -13.76 -10.96
C LYS A 189 6.27 -14.18 -11.08
N PHE A 190 7.05 -13.99 -10.03
CA PHE A 190 8.48 -14.32 -9.95
C PHE A 190 8.76 -15.54 -9.07
N LYS A 191 7.81 -16.48 -8.98
CA LYS A 191 7.99 -17.73 -8.21
C LYS A 191 9.36 -18.37 -8.50
N ASN A 192 10.09 -18.73 -7.42
CA ASN A 192 11.44 -19.30 -7.45
C ASN A 192 12.55 -18.37 -7.99
N LYS A 193 12.29 -17.09 -8.23
CA LYS A 193 13.27 -16.09 -8.73
C LYS A 193 13.57 -14.99 -7.72
N TYR A 194 13.20 -15.17 -6.45
CA TYR A 194 13.50 -14.26 -5.37
C TYR A 194 13.94 -15.03 -4.12
N LYS A 195 14.65 -14.32 -3.23
CA LYS A 195 15.02 -14.85 -1.92
C LYS A 195 14.42 -14.00 -0.81
N PHE A 196 13.90 -14.64 0.22
CA PHE A 196 13.61 -13.98 1.48
C PHE A 196 14.87 -13.90 2.32
N LYS A 197 15.25 -12.70 2.76
CA LYS A 197 16.43 -12.47 3.59
C LYS A 197 16.18 -11.30 4.55
N PRO A 198 16.68 -11.33 5.81
CA PRO A 198 16.80 -10.11 6.59
C PRO A 198 17.67 -9.12 5.81
N ILE A 199 17.19 -7.89 5.63
CA ILE A 199 17.92 -6.84 4.93
C ILE A 199 18.45 -5.87 5.98
N THR A 200 19.75 -5.66 6.01
CA THR A 200 20.44 -4.71 6.89
C THR A 200 20.76 -3.41 6.17
N PHE A 201 21.28 -2.40 6.89
CA PHE A 201 21.79 -1.19 6.25
C PHE A 201 22.99 -1.47 5.34
N ALA A 202 23.87 -2.44 5.70
CA ALA A 202 24.96 -2.87 4.85
C ALA A 202 24.44 -3.51 3.54
N ASP A 203 23.34 -4.26 3.60
CA ASP A 203 22.72 -4.81 2.39
C ASP A 203 22.15 -3.70 1.50
N LEU A 204 21.55 -2.64 2.08
CA LEU A 204 21.06 -1.49 1.30
C LEU A 204 22.19 -0.78 0.56
N LEU A 205 23.36 -0.60 1.21
CA LEU A 205 24.53 0.02 0.59
C LEU A 205 25.05 -0.77 -0.61
N LEU A 206 24.86 -2.08 -0.61
CA LEU A 206 25.29 -2.99 -1.67
C LEU A 206 24.18 -3.28 -2.71
N ALA A 207 23.04 -2.62 -2.62
CA ALA A 207 21.93 -2.83 -3.54
C ALA A 207 22.16 -2.10 -4.88
N ASP A 208 21.90 -2.79 -6.00
CA ASP A 208 21.89 -2.19 -7.35
C ASP A 208 20.64 -1.36 -7.57
N GLU A 209 19.48 -1.89 -7.14
CA GLU A 209 18.18 -1.23 -7.23
C GLU A 209 17.37 -1.49 -5.95
N ILE A 210 16.67 -0.46 -5.51
CA ILE A 210 15.63 -0.55 -4.48
C ILE A 210 14.33 -0.06 -5.09
N MET A 211 13.29 -0.86 -4.94
CA MET A 211 11.95 -0.54 -5.42
C MET A 211 10.95 -0.63 -4.28
N LEU A 212 9.97 0.26 -4.33
CA LEU A 212 8.81 0.22 -3.45
C LEU A 212 7.59 -0.18 -4.26
N VAL A 213 6.80 -1.10 -3.72
CA VAL A 213 5.59 -1.61 -4.38
C VAL A 213 4.37 -1.48 -3.49
N GLY A 214 3.25 -1.06 -4.06
CA GLY A 214 1.99 -0.91 -3.33
C GLY A 214 0.86 -0.40 -4.20
N SER A 215 -0.40 -0.68 -3.85
CA SER A 215 -1.57 -0.30 -4.65
C SER A 215 -1.65 1.21 -4.87
N GLY A 216 -1.25 2.02 -3.90
CA GLY A 216 -1.24 3.49 -4.02
C GLY A 216 -0.15 4.01 -4.93
N LYS A 217 1.06 3.52 -4.81
CA LYS A 217 2.24 4.00 -5.55
C LYS A 217 2.49 3.23 -6.85
N GLY A 218 2.00 1.99 -6.98
CA GLY A 218 2.39 1.09 -8.08
C GLY A 218 3.78 0.51 -7.82
N VAL A 219 4.66 0.63 -8.79
CA VAL A 219 6.09 0.33 -8.69
C VAL A 219 6.85 1.64 -8.75
N VAL A 220 7.69 1.89 -7.76
CA VAL A 220 8.50 3.11 -7.67
C VAL A 220 9.96 2.73 -7.58
N LYS A 221 10.80 3.33 -8.43
CA LYS A 221 12.25 3.25 -8.31
C LYS A 221 12.71 4.23 -7.23
N VAL A 222 13.47 3.76 -6.27
CA VAL A 222 14.17 4.63 -5.33
C VAL A 222 15.45 5.12 -5.98
N SER A 223 15.63 6.42 -6.01
CA SER A 223 16.84 7.06 -6.55
C SER A 223 17.96 7.15 -5.51
N SER A 224 17.59 7.43 -4.25
CA SER A 224 18.57 7.59 -3.18
C SER A 224 17.99 7.34 -1.78
N ILE A 225 18.90 7.07 -0.85
CA ILE A 225 18.68 7.06 0.61
C ILE A 225 19.76 7.96 1.23
N PRO A 226 19.51 9.28 1.37
CA PRO A 226 20.53 10.25 1.78
C PRO A 226 21.21 9.91 3.11
N GLN A 227 20.45 9.39 4.11
CA GLN A 227 20.96 9.08 5.45
C GLN A 227 22.11 8.06 5.47
N ILE A 228 22.22 7.22 4.42
CA ILE A 228 23.29 6.23 4.27
C ILE A 228 24.10 6.45 3.00
N LYS A 229 23.92 7.60 2.32
CA LYS A 229 24.62 7.95 1.07
C LYS A 229 24.50 6.87 -0.03
N TRP A 230 23.37 6.17 -0.11
CA TRP A 230 23.10 5.21 -1.15
C TRP A 230 22.40 5.86 -2.35
N PHE A 231 22.83 5.47 -3.56
CA PHE A 231 22.25 5.86 -4.83
C PHE A 231 22.04 4.64 -5.72
N SER A 232 20.94 4.64 -6.47
CA SER A 232 20.62 3.54 -7.39
C SER A 232 21.61 3.53 -8.57
N SER A 233 22.28 2.39 -8.81
CA SER A 233 23.21 2.19 -9.92
C SER A 233 22.57 1.58 -11.17
N SER A 234 21.31 1.09 -11.09
CA SER A 234 20.59 0.43 -12.16
C SER A 234 19.12 0.81 -12.19
N SER A 235 18.44 0.48 -13.30
CA SER A 235 16.98 0.58 -13.44
C SER A 235 16.39 -0.60 -14.24
N LYS A 236 17.16 -1.66 -14.45
CA LYS A 236 16.79 -2.79 -15.30
C LYS A 236 15.58 -3.54 -14.75
N MET A 237 15.64 -3.90 -13.47
CA MET A 237 14.55 -4.64 -12.82
C MET A 237 13.34 -3.73 -12.56
N PHE A 238 13.57 -2.47 -12.21
CA PHE A 238 12.48 -1.48 -12.11
C PHE A 238 11.66 -1.42 -13.40
N LYS A 239 12.32 -1.24 -14.57
CA LYS A 239 11.63 -1.20 -15.86
C LYS A 239 10.79 -2.45 -16.10
N ARG A 240 11.35 -3.63 -15.77
CA ARG A 240 10.65 -4.92 -15.91
C ARG A 240 9.43 -5.03 -14.99
N LEU A 241 9.56 -4.69 -13.70
CA LEU A 241 8.44 -4.75 -12.75
C LEU A 241 7.36 -3.71 -13.10
N SER A 242 7.78 -2.50 -13.50
CA SER A 242 6.87 -1.45 -13.92
C SER A 242 6.04 -1.88 -15.14
N SER A 243 6.68 -2.41 -16.18
CA SER A 243 5.98 -2.91 -17.38
C SER A 243 4.97 -4.02 -17.04
N ILE A 244 5.33 -4.97 -16.18
CA ILE A 244 4.43 -6.04 -15.74
C ILE A 244 3.22 -5.46 -14.98
N TYR A 245 3.44 -4.48 -14.12
CA TYR A 245 2.36 -3.85 -13.35
C TYR A 245 1.47 -2.98 -14.25
N GLU A 246 2.04 -2.19 -15.16
CA GLU A 246 1.29 -1.35 -16.10
C GLU A 246 0.42 -2.20 -17.06
N ALA A 247 0.91 -3.38 -17.50
CA ALA A 247 0.10 -4.32 -18.26
C ALA A 247 -1.15 -4.74 -17.45
N GLN A 248 -1.01 -4.98 -16.13
CA GLN A 248 -2.15 -5.31 -15.24
C GLN A 248 -3.16 -4.15 -15.12
N LEU A 249 -2.71 -2.90 -15.28
CA LEU A 249 -3.61 -1.74 -15.26
C LEU A 249 -4.38 -1.54 -16.57
N LYS A 250 -3.98 -2.20 -17.67
CA LYS A 250 -4.61 -2.08 -18.99
C LYS A 250 -5.63 -3.20 -19.27
N LEU A 251 -5.49 -4.35 -18.62
CA LEU A 251 -6.46 -5.47 -18.68
C LEU A 251 -7.80 -5.09 -18.05
#